data_c16d715b4f9c1adaa24e755098814c4e
#
_entry.id   c16d715b4f9c1adaa24e755098814c4e
#
_cell.length_a   1.000
_cell.length_b   1.000
_cell.length_c   1.000
_cell.angle_alpha   90.00
_cell.angle_beta   90.00
_cell.angle_gamma   90.00
#
_symmetry.space_group_name_H-M   'P 1'
#
loop_
_entity.id
_entity.type
_entity.pdbx_description
1 polymer ?
#
loop_
_entity_poly.entity_id
_entity_poly.type
_entity_poly.pdbx_seq_one_letter_code
_entity_poly.pdbx_strand_id
1 'polypeptide(L)'
;IKDLLKQFEFNVSILPGNHDDLEMMRKICDDQITLKSVECVNKPFAVFNFDTHVQDNVRGYLNIKEIKNLENYLSENKSTVIIFTHHPIIKVGSEWIDNNITENNNVLIQLMLKYHDTSFHIFSGHVHQSFYKRINNIEFHTTPSTCYQFKVKSQKFCVDKILSNGYRVIALR
;
A
#
# COMPACT_ATOMS: atom_id res chain seq x y z
N ILE A 1 7.51 7.42 17.93
CA ILE A 1 7.14 6.23 17.10
C ILE A 1 8.20 5.14 17.27
N LYS A 2 9.49 5.42 17.06
CA LYS A 2 10.57 4.42 17.15
C LYS A 2 10.53 3.63 18.47
N ASP A 3 10.46 4.31 19.60
CA ASP A 3 10.43 3.68 20.93
C ASP A 3 9.17 2.84 21.14
N LEU A 4 8.05 3.22 20.52
CA LEU A 4 6.83 2.44 20.54
C LEU A 4 6.97 1.16 19.70
N LEU A 5 7.54 1.25 18.51
CA LEU A 5 7.73 0.11 17.61
C LEU A 5 8.75 -0.90 18.16
N LYS A 6 9.77 -0.43 18.88
CA LYS A 6 10.78 -1.29 19.53
C LYS A 6 10.24 -2.16 20.68
N GLN A 7 9.04 -1.89 21.15
CA GLN A 7 8.38 -2.75 22.16
C GLN A 7 7.89 -4.08 21.57
N PHE A 8 7.91 -4.24 20.25
CA PHE A 8 7.47 -5.44 19.58
C PHE A 8 8.66 -6.27 19.09
N GLU A 9 8.54 -7.60 19.18
CA GLU A 9 9.58 -8.55 18.76
C GLU A 9 9.53 -8.91 17.26
N PHE A 10 8.78 -8.14 16.44
CA PHE A 10 8.64 -8.41 15.02
C PHE A 10 9.29 -7.30 14.17
N ASN A 11 9.65 -7.65 12.94
CA ASN A 11 10.16 -6.69 11.97
C ASN A 11 9.05 -5.75 11.51
N VAL A 12 9.40 -4.47 11.38
CA VAL A 12 8.50 -3.41 10.94
C VAL A 12 8.97 -2.89 9.59
N SER A 13 8.12 -2.93 8.59
CA SER A 13 8.33 -2.24 7.33
C SER A 13 7.43 -1.02 7.24
N ILE A 14 8.00 0.13 6.95
CA ILE A 14 7.28 1.39 6.82
C ILE A 14 7.33 1.88 5.38
N LEU A 15 6.22 2.46 4.92
CA LEU A 15 6.12 3.12 3.62
C LEU A 15 5.83 4.59 3.83
N PRO A 16 6.50 5.50 3.10
CA PRO A 16 6.22 6.92 3.20
C PRO A 16 4.85 7.25 2.59
N GLY A 17 4.10 8.09 3.30
CA GLY A 17 2.92 8.74 2.80
C GLY A 17 3.23 10.15 2.28
N ASN A 18 2.23 10.81 1.70
CA ASN A 18 2.37 12.15 1.12
C ASN A 18 2.63 13.26 2.15
N HIS A 19 2.50 12.98 3.44
CA HIS A 19 2.82 13.91 4.54
C HIS A 19 4.15 13.60 5.24
N ASP A 20 4.85 12.53 4.83
CA ASP A 20 6.06 12.11 5.50
C ASP A 20 7.31 12.81 4.93
N ASP A 21 8.25 13.08 5.82
CA ASP A 21 9.59 13.53 5.48
C ASP A 21 10.52 12.30 5.41
N LEU A 22 11.01 12.01 4.21
CA LEU A 22 11.86 10.84 3.96
C LEU A 22 13.18 10.86 4.75
N GLU A 23 13.76 12.03 5.02
CA GLU A 23 14.99 12.13 5.82
C GLU A 23 14.70 11.77 7.27
N MET A 24 13.58 12.25 7.80
CA MET A 24 13.15 11.90 9.16
C MET A 24 12.80 10.42 9.28
N MET A 25 12.13 9.85 8.28
CA MET A 25 11.82 8.41 8.24
C MET A 25 13.10 7.56 8.23
N ARG A 26 14.10 7.93 7.44
CA ARG A 26 15.41 7.23 7.42
C ARG A 26 16.12 7.24 8.77
N LYS A 27 15.98 8.29 9.57
CA LYS A 27 16.58 8.39 10.91
C LYS A 27 15.98 7.41 11.92
N ILE A 28 14.76 6.94 11.71
CA ILE A 28 14.14 5.95 12.58
C ILE A 28 14.42 4.49 12.15
N CYS A 29 14.90 4.28 10.92
CA CYS A 29 15.26 2.95 10.43
C CYS A 29 16.45 2.35 11.17
N ASP A 30 16.41 1.03 11.36
CA ASP A 30 17.47 0.20 11.90
C ASP A 30 17.26 -1.26 11.44
N ASP A 31 17.84 -2.23 12.13
CA ASP A 31 17.70 -3.65 11.77
C ASP A 31 16.26 -4.18 11.92
N GLN A 32 15.46 -3.57 12.80
CA GLN A 32 14.07 -3.94 13.04
C GLN A 32 13.08 -3.14 12.18
N ILE A 33 13.37 -1.85 11.95
CA ILE A 33 12.49 -0.91 11.23
C ILE A 33 13.10 -0.57 9.89
N THR A 34 12.46 -0.92 8.78
CA THR A 34 13.00 -0.76 7.43
C THR A 34 12.03 -0.05 6.48
N LEU A 35 12.60 0.74 5.56
CA LEU A 35 11.90 1.27 4.37
C LEU A 35 11.98 0.31 3.17
N LYS A 36 12.69 -0.80 3.30
CA LYS A 36 12.89 -1.73 2.18
C LYS A 36 11.67 -2.60 1.96
N SER A 37 11.47 -3.00 0.72
CA SER A 37 10.58 -4.10 0.37
C SER A 37 11.02 -5.37 1.11
N VAL A 38 10.09 -6.03 1.77
CA VAL A 38 10.36 -7.32 2.41
C VAL A 38 10.06 -8.39 1.37
N GLU A 39 11.07 -8.80 0.62
CA GLU A 39 10.96 -9.97 -0.25
C GLU A 39 10.92 -11.22 0.64
N CYS A 40 9.75 -11.75 0.90
CA CYS A 40 9.60 -13.09 1.46
C CYS A 40 9.74 -14.13 0.34
N VAL A 41 10.95 -14.34 -0.14
CA VAL A 41 11.27 -15.39 -1.10
C VAL A 41 11.29 -16.73 -0.38
N ASN A 42 10.67 -17.77 -0.92
CA ASN A 42 10.52 -19.15 -0.41
C ASN A 42 9.25 -19.46 0.42
N LYS A 43 8.19 -18.65 0.28
CA LYS A 43 6.88 -18.94 0.84
C LYS A 43 5.83 -19.03 -0.28
N PRO A 44 4.63 -19.58 -0.04
CA PRO A 44 3.56 -19.62 -1.05
C PRO A 44 3.06 -18.22 -1.47
N PHE A 45 3.67 -17.17 -0.93
CA PHE A 45 3.38 -15.77 -1.27
C PHE A 45 4.66 -14.93 -1.28
N ALA A 46 4.65 -13.88 -2.08
CA ALA A 46 5.68 -12.83 -2.10
C ALA A 46 5.10 -11.50 -1.64
N VAL A 47 5.89 -10.71 -0.93
CA VAL A 47 5.49 -9.39 -0.42
C VAL A 47 6.35 -8.31 -1.07
N PHE A 48 5.70 -7.30 -1.64
CA PHE A 48 6.34 -6.12 -2.22
C PHE A 48 5.83 -4.85 -1.55
N ASN A 49 6.73 -3.97 -1.19
CA ASN A 49 6.42 -2.62 -0.74
C ASN A 49 6.78 -1.64 -1.86
N PHE A 50 5.80 -0.98 -2.43
CA PHE A 50 6.01 0.03 -3.47
C PHE A 50 5.93 1.42 -2.87
N ASP A 51 7.04 2.14 -2.96
CA ASP A 51 7.09 3.55 -2.58
C ASP A 51 6.35 4.39 -3.64
N THR A 52 5.24 4.97 -3.22
CA THR A 52 4.44 5.86 -4.07
C THR A 52 4.59 7.33 -3.70
N HIS A 53 5.49 7.65 -2.77
CA HIS A 53 5.72 9.03 -2.33
C HIS A 53 6.36 9.86 -3.45
N VAL A 54 5.87 11.07 -3.61
CA VAL A 54 6.45 12.10 -4.48
C VAL A 54 6.62 13.36 -3.65
N GLN A 55 7.84 13.87 -3.59
CA GLN A 55 8.15 15.07 -2.83
C GLN A 55 7.23 16.24 -3.22
N ASP A 56 6.65 16.91 -2.23
CA ASP A 56 5.75 18.07 -2.40
C ASP A 56 4.51 17.79 -3.27
N ASN A 57 4.07 16.54 -3.37
CA ASN A 57 2.88 16.15 -4.10
C ASN A 57 1.95 15.29 -3.23
N VAL A 58 0.64 15.52 -3.34
CA VAL A 58 -0.40 14.73 -2.66
C VAL A 58 -0.75 13.44 -3.42
N ARG A 59 -0.39 13.33 -4.69
CA ARG A 59 -0.62 12.16 -5.54
C ARG A 59 0.57 11.21 -5.48
N GLY A 60 0.30 9.94 -5.61
CA GLY A 60 1.32 8.93 -5.70
C GLY A 60 1.84 8.70 -7.11
N TYR A 61 3.04 8.16 -7.21
CA TYR A 61 3.64 7.71 -8.47
C TYR A 61 4.45 6.43 -8.24
N LEU A 62 4.22 5.40 -9.05
CA LEU A 62 4.94 4.14 -8.97
C LEU A 62 6.29 4.23 -9.69
N ASN A 63 7.34 3.80 -9.00
CA ASN A 63 8.67 3.72 -9.60
C ASN A 63 8.72 2.57 -10.62
N ILE A 64 9.09 2.89 -11.85
CA ILE A 64 9.18 1.92 -12.94
C ILE A 64 10.19 0.80 -12.67
N LYS A 65 11.24 1.07 -11.87
CA LYS A 65 12.20 0.03 -11.47
C LYS A 65 11.54 -1.01 -10.55
N GLU A 66 10.68 -0.61 -9.62
CA GLU A 66 9.95 -1.52 -8.75
C GLU A 66 8.97 -2.38 -9.54
N ILE A 67 8.27 -1.77 -10.52
CA ILE A 67 7.39 -2.52 -11.44
C ILE A 67 8.18 -3.55 -12.25
N LYS A 68 9.36 -3.20 -12.76
CA LYS A 68 10.24 -4.15 -13.47
C LYS A 68 10.72 -5.27 -12.57
N ASN A 69 11.06 -4.98 -11.32
CA ASN A 69 11.46 -6.00 -10.34
C ASN A 69 10.32 -6.99 -10.10
N LEU A 70 9.08 -6.50 -9.96
CA LEU A 70 7.90 -7.36 -9.87
C LEU A 70 7.71 -8.19 -11.15
N GLU A 71 7.85 -7.60 -12.35
CA GLU A 71 7.72 -8.34 -13.61
C GLU A 71 8.78 -9.45 -13.73
N ASN A 72 10.02 -9.17 -13.38
CA ASN A 72 11.09 -10.19 -13.35
C ASN A 72 10.73 -11.32 -12.37
N TYR A 73 10.27 -11.00 -11.17
CA TYR A 73 9.84 -12.01 -10.22
C TYR A 73 8.70 -12.89 -10.77
N LEU A 74 7.68 -12.27 -11.39
CA LEU A 74 6.52 -12.97 -11.95
C LEU A 74 6.88 -13.88 -13.14
N SER A 75 7.95 -13.57 -13.86
CA SER A 75 8.42 -14.42 -14.98
C SER A 75 8.95 -15.78 -14.53
N GLU A 76 9.40 -15.88 -13.28
CA GLU A 76 10.03 -17.07 -12.70
C GLU A 76 9.20 -17.75 -11.62
N ASN A 77 8.19 -17.05 -11.08
CA ASN A 77 7.44 -17.49 -9.90
C ASN A 77 5.93 -17.42 -10.11
N LYS A 78 5.22 -18.41 -9.57
CA LYS A 78 3.74 -18.49 -9.59
C LYS A 78 3.14 -18.45 -8.18
N SER A 79 3.67 -17.63 -7.31
CA SER A 79 3.16 -17.46 -5.95
C SER A 79 2.09 -16.36 -5.88
N THR A 80 1.26 -16.39 -4.83
CA THR A 80 0.41 -15.24 -4.48
C THR A 80 1.28 -14.03 -4.20
N VAL A 81 0.91 -12.88 -4.74
CA VAL A 81 1.66 -11.62 -4.57
C VAL A 81 0.84 -10.65 -3.73
N ILE A 82 1.48 -10.14 -2.68
CA ILE A 82 0.94 -9.11 -1.80
C ILE A 82 1.72 -7.82 -2.03
N ILE A 83 1.01 -6.74 -2.31
CA ILE A 83 1.62 -5.44 -2.56
C ILE A 83 1.10 -4.44 -1.53
N PHE A 84 2.01 -3.73 -0.88
CA PHE A 84 1.68 -2.59 -0.03
C PHE A 84 2.08 -1.29 -0.71
N THR A 85 1.19 -0.31 -0.66
CA THR A 85 1.41 1.06 -1.16
C THR A 85 0.83 2.06 -0.15
N HIS A 86 1.30 3.32 -0.15
CA HIS A 86 0.56 4.36 0.56
C HIS A 86 -0.66 4.81 -0.24
N HIS A 87 -0.47 5.27 -1.47
CA HIS A 87 -1.58 5.74 -2.31
C HIS A 87 -2.33 4.58 -2.96
N PRO A 88 -3.67 4.65 -3.04
CA PRO A 88 -4.47 3.63 -3.72
C PRO A 88 -4.15 3.54 -5.21
N ILE A 89 -4.27 2.32 -5.73
CA ILE A 89 -4.10 2.02 -7.15
C ILE A 89 -5.41 2.23 -7.93
N ILE A 90 -6.56 2.18 -7.24
CA ILE A 90 -7.88 2.41 -7.83
C ILE A 90 -8.70 3.41 -7.02
N LYS A 91 -9.69 4.00 -7.64
CA LYS A 91 -10.67 4.88 -6.98
C LYS A 91 -11.52 4.13 -5.97
N VAL A 92 -11.78 4.77 -4.83
CA VAL A 92 -12.60 4.22 -3.74
C VAL A 92 -14.04 4.78 -3.72
N GLY A 93 -14.36 5.72 -4.60
CA GLY A 93 -15.69 6.33 -4.73
C GLY A 93 -15.90 7.57 -3.86
N SER A 94 -14.82 8.18 -3.35
CA SER A 94 -14.85 9.48 -2.65
C SER A 94 -14.13 10.51 -3.54
N GLU A 95 -14.89 11.34 -4.25
CA GLU A 95 -14.41 12.17 -5.36
C GLU A 95 -13.19 13.03 -5.01
N TRP A 96 -13.19 13.68 -3.86
CA TRP A 96 -12.11 14.56 -3.44
C TRP A 96 -10.77 13.85 -3.23
N ILE A 97 -10.79 12.59 -2.72
CA ILE A 97 -9.58 11.81 -2.49
C ILE A 97 -9.21 10.96 -3.70
N ASP A 98 -10.20 10.59 -4.53
CA ASP A 98 -9.97 9.85 -5.78
C ASP A 98 -9.15 10.64 -6.82
N ASN A 99 -9.04 11.95 -6.63
CA ASN A 99 -8.15 12.80 -7.44
C ASN A 99 -6.68 12.74 -6.97
N ASN A 100 -6.42 12.09 -5.82
CA ASN A 100 -5.11 12.00 -5.17
C ASN A 100 -4.60 10.55 -5.07
N ILE A 101 -5.03 9.66 -5.96
CA ILE A 101 -4.51 8.29 -6.07
C ILE A 101 -3.19 8.26 -6.84
N THR A 102 -2.66 7.07 -7.06
CA THR A 102 -1.45 6.85 -7.87
C THR A 102 -1.69 7.20 -9.35
N GLU A 103 -0.90 8.13 -9.92
CA GLU A 103 -1.13 8.67 -11.28
C GLU A 103 -0.89 7.64 -12.38
N ASN A 104 0.20 6.88 -12.31
CA ASN A 104 0.57 5.86 -13.30
C ASN A 104 0.09 4.44 -12.94
N ASN A 105 -1.02 4.35 -12.23
CA ASN A 105 -1.59 3.10 -11.72
C ASN A 105 -1.89 2.04 -12.79
N ASN A 106 -2.23 2.49 -14.02
CA ASN A 106 -2.53 1.61 -15.14
C ASN A 106 -1.35 0.70 -15.51
N VAL A 107 -0.11 1.12 -15.33
CA VAL A 107 1.08 0.32 -15.63
C VAL A 107 1.11 -0.95 -14.75
N LEU A 108 0.87 -0.80 -13.45
CA LEU A 108 0.82 -1.92 -12.52
C LEU A 108 -0.41 -2.81 -12.78
N ILE A 109 -1.57 -2.21 -13.03
CA ILE A 109 -2.80 -2.97 -13.32
C ILE A 109 -2.62 -3.83 -14.57
N GLN A 110 -2.06 -3.27 -15.66
CA GLN A 110 -1.83 -4.02 -16.89
C GLN A 110 -0.82 -5.15 -16.69
N LEU A 111 0.25 -4.93 -15.92
CA LEU A 111 1.19 -5.98 -15.56
C LEU A 111 0.48 -7.13 -14.82
N MET A 112 -0.30 -6.84 -13.79
CA MET A 112 -0.99 -7.87 -13.02
C MET A 112 -2.02 -8.65 -13.86
N LEU A 113 -2.73 -7.98 -14.76
CA LEU A 113 -3.69 -8.62 -15.67
C LEU A 113 -3.00 -9.55 -16.68
N LYS A 114 -1.77 -9.25 -17.10
CA LYS A 114 -0.94 -10.13 -17.95
C LYS A 114 -0.64 -11.48 -17.26
N TYR A 115 -0.48 -11.46 -15.94
CA TYR A 115 -0.19 -12.67 -15.13
C TYR A 115 -1.47 -13.19 -14.45
N HIS A 116 -2.45 -13.56 -15.25
CA HIS A 116 -3.80 -13.93 -14.80
C HIS A 116 -3.89 -15.17 -13.90
N ASP A 117 -2.86 -16.05 -13.91
CA ASP A 117 -2.75 -17.23 -13.05
C ASP A 117 -2.20 -16.90 -11.65
N THR A 118 -1.71 -15.67 -11.44
CA THR A 118 -1.21 -15.18 -10.15
C THR A 118 -2.31 -14.42 -9.43
N SER A 119 -2.53 -14.70 -8.14
CA SER A 119 -3.42 -13.90 -7.29
C SER A 119 -2.67 -12.70 -6.72
N PHE A 120 -3.24 -11.51 -6.89
CA PHE A 120 -2.69 -10.26 -6.36
C PHE A 120 -3.58 -9.68 -5.27
N HIS A 121 -2.99 -9.29 -4.14
CA HIS A 121 -3.65 -8.58 -3.06
C HIS A 121 -2.92 -7.27 -2.80
N ILE A 122 -3.59 -6.14 -3.06
CA ILE A 122 -3.01 -4.81 -2.88
C ILE A 122 -3.64 -4.16 -1.65
N PHE A 123 -2.80 -3.70 -0.74
CA PHE A 123 -3.20 -3.00 0.47
C PHE A 123 -2.66 -1.57 0.44
N SER A 124 -3.56 -0.59 0.56
CA SER A 124 -3.22 0.82 0.52
C SER A 124 -3.74 1.57 1.74
N GLY A 125 -3.05 2.64 2.11
CA GLY A 125 -3.45 3.61 3.13
C GLY A 125 -4.16 4.82 2.53
N HIS A 126 -3.75 6.03 2.92
CA HIS A 126 -4.10 7.34 2.37
C HIS A 126 -5.57 7.76 2.50
N VAL A 127 -6.50 6.90 2.13
CA VAL A 127 -7.94 7.23 2.07
C VAL A 127 -8.65 7.17 3.41
N HIS A 128 -7.98 6.66 4.46
CA HIS A 128 -8.57 6.51 5.80
C HIS A 128 -9.97 5.86 5.77
N GLN A 129 -10.15 4.86 4.93
CA GLN A 129 -11.41 4.13 4.76
C GLN A 129 -11.12 2.63 4.60
N SER A 130 -12.01 1.80 5.10
CA SER A 130 -12.01 0.38 4.77
C SER A 130 -12.77 0.18 3.46
N PHE A 131 -12.07 -0.19 2.41
CA PHE A 131 -12.63 -0.44 1.09
C PHE A 131 -12.11 -1.77 0.56
N TYR A 132 -12.93 -2.44 -0.24
CA TYR A 132 -12.60 -3.67 -0.95
C TYR A 132 -13.18 -3.67 -2.35
N LYS A 133 -12.39 -4.09 -3.31
CA LYS A 133 -12.86 -4.36 -4.68
C LYS A 133 -12.00 -5.45 -5.31
N ARG A 134 -12.64 -6.38 -6.02
CA ARG A 134 -11.96 -7.37 -6.84
C ARG A 134 -12.17 -7.09 -8.33
N ILE A 135 -11.10 -7.20 -9.10
CA ILE A 135 -11.09 -7.12 -10.56
C ILE A 135 -10.26 -8.31 -11.05
N ASN A 136 -10.90 -9.29 -11.64
CA ASN A 136 -10.29 -10.55 -12.09
C ASN A 136 -9.49 -11.24 -10.96
N ASN A 137 -8.17 -11.37 -11.13
CA ASN A 137 -7.23 -11.99 -10.21
C ASN A 137 -6.61 -10.98 -9.21
N ILE A 138 -7.11 -9.74 -9.17
CA ILE A 138 -6.56 -8.67 -8.34
C ILE A 138 -7.59 -8.25 -7.29
N GLU A 139 -7.19 -8.25 -6.02
CA GLU A 139 -7.97 -7.73 -4.90
C GLU A 139 -7.34 -6.43 -4.38
N PHE A 140 -8.15 -5.39 -4.33
CA PHE A 140 -7.77 -4.08 -3.82
C PHE A 140 -8.41 -3.85 -2.46
N HIS A 141 -7.58 -3.52 -1.48
CA HIS A 141 -7.98 -3.22 -0.12
C HIS A 141 -7.41 -1.88 0.29
N THR A 142 -8.21 -1.03 0.95
CA THR A 142 -7.66 0.09 1.69
C THR A 142 -7.79 -0.16 3.18
N THR A 143 -6.91 0.44 3.96
CA THR A 143 -6.82 0.24 5.40
C THR A 143 -7.38 1.47 6.12
N PRO A 144 -8.18 1.28 7.18
CA PRO A 144 -8.58 2.38 8.03
C PRO A 144 -7.34 3.03 8.69
N SER A 145 -7.45 4.30 9.02
CA SER A 145 -6.39 5.03 9.72
C SER A 145 -6.37 4.69 11.20
N THR A 146 -5.20 4.68 11.80
CA THR A 146 -5.02 4.61 13.26
C THR A 146 -5.31 5.94 13.97
N CYS A 147 -5.64 7.00 13.21
CA CYS A 147 -5.95 8.33 13.74
C CYS A 147 -7.46 8.62 13.62
N TYR A 148 -7.92 9.01 12.44
CA TYR A 148 -9.34 9.30 12.16
C TYR A 148 -9.70 8.78 10.77
N GLN A 149 -11.01 8.62 10.52
CA GLN A 149 -11.52 8.16 9.24
C GLN A 149 -12.06 9.30 8.40
N PHE A 150 -11.98 9.17 7.07
CA PHE A 150 -12.72 10.04 6.16
C PHE A 150 -14.07 9.44 5.82
N LYS A 151 -15.06 10.32 5.67
CA LYS A 151 -16.42 9.90 5.30
C LYS A 151 -16.40 9.27 3.90
N VAL A 152 -16.92 8.05 3.80
CA VAL A 152 -17.04 7.33 2.53
C VAL A 152 -17.99 8.02 1.56
N LYS A 153 -17.73 7.88 0.25
CA LYS A 153 -18.55 8.43 -0.83
C LYS A 153 -18.76 9.95 -0.72
N SER A 154 -17.80 10.66 -0.16
CA SER A 154 -17.89 12.12 -0.01
C SER A 154 -17.33 12.83 -1.24
N GLN A 155 -18.00 13.90 -1.68
CA GLN A 155 -17.52 14.76 -2.76
C GLN A 155 -16.49 15.78 -2.27
N LYS A 156 -16.51 16.11 -0.98
CA LYS A 156 -15.60 17.07 -0.33
C LYS A 156 -14.93 16.44 0.87
N PHE A 157 -13.80 17.00 1.29
CA PHE A 157 -13.15 16.61 2.53
C PHE A 157 -14.14 16.60 3.69
N CYS A 158 -14.26 15.46 4.36
CA CYS A 158 -15.14 15.30 5.50
C CYS A 158 -14.61 14.17 6.39
N VAL A 159 -14.40 14.46 7.67
CA VAL A 159 -14.04 13.45 8.68
C VAL A 159 -15.31 12.71 9.11
N ASP A 160 -15.22 11.39 9.18
CA ASP A 160 -16.26 10.57 9.78
C ASP A 160 -16.19 10.69 11.31
N LYS A 161 -17.28 11.13 11.94
CA LYS A 161 -17.34 11.33 13.40
C LYS A 161 -17.82 10.10 14.17
N ILE A 162 -18.17 9.03 13.45
CA ILE A 162 -18.76 7.81 14.03
C ILE A 162 -17.75 6.69 14.05
N LEU A 163 -16.98 6.53 12.95
CA LEU A 163 -16.03 5.44 12.83
C LEU A 163 -14.78 5.71 13.67
N SER A 164 -14.44 4.72 14.49
CA SER A 164 -13.21 4.72 15.28
C SER A 164 -11.97 4.53 14.40
N ASN A 165 -10.80 4.85 14.97
CA ASN A 165 -9.50 4.44 14.42
C ASN A 165 -9.42 2.91 14.29
N GLY A 166 -8.58 2.44 13.38
CA GLY A 166 -8.46 1.01 13.11
C GLY A 166 -7.17 0.62 12.43
N TYR A 167 -7.00 -0.67 12.27
CA TYR A 167 -5.91 -1.30 11.54
C TYR A 167 -6.42 -2.58 10.86
N ARG A 168 -5.60 -3.15 9.99
CA ARG A 168 -5.94 -4.40 9.30
C ARG A 168 -4.97 -5.50 9.71
N VAL A 169 -5.51 -6.67 10.03
CA VAL A 169 -4.74 -7.92 10.20
C VAL A 169 -4.93 -8.76 8.93
N ILE A 170 -3.83 -9.27 8.38
CA ILE A 170 -3.81 -10.15 7.21
C ILE A 170 -3.27 -11.50 7.67
N ALA A 171 -4.09 -12.54 7.56
CA ALA A 171 -3.69 -13.92 7.84
C ALA A 171 -3.52 -14.66 6.51
N LEU A 172 -2.31 -15.14 6.27
CA LEU A 172 -1.96 -15.94 5.10
C LEU A 172 -1.94 -17.43 5.51
N ARG A 173 -2.68 -18.26 4.79
CA ARG A 173 -2.80 -19.70 5.05
C ARG A 173 -2.38 -20.51 3.84
#